data_1a8c3b7d0926e20011801dac505082b4
#
_entry.id   1a8c3b7d0926e20011801dac505082b4
#
_cell.length_a   1.000
_cell.length_b   1.000
_cell.length_c   1.000
_cell.angle_alpha   90.00
_cell.angle_beta   90.00
_cell.angle_gamma   90.00
#
_symmetry.space_group_name_H-M   'P 1'
#
loop_
_entity.id
_entity.type
_entity.pdbx_description
1 polymer ?
#
loop_
_entity_poly.entity_id
_entity_poly.type
_entity_poly.pdbx_seq_one_letter_code
_entity_poly.pdbx_strand_id
1 'polypeptide(L)'
;MAAGQSPLAQFEIKTLIPMQLGNIDVSFTNSSTFMVLTVLTTSLFLILGMRRSQLVPGRWQSMAELSYIFIANLVRDTVGSQGRPYFPFIFTIFMFVLVGNMWGMIPYSFTFTSHIVVTFAMAGVIFVGVTIIGIVKHKLHFLTIFMP
;
A
#
# COMPACT_ATOMS: atom_id res chain seq x y z
N MET A 1 8.18 -14.38 -37.78
CA MET A 1 9.26 -13.75 -36.96
C MET A 1 8.56 -12.97 -35.86
N ALA A 2 8.57 -13.50 -34.62
CA ALA A 2 8.03 -12.79 -33.47
C ALA A 2 8.97 -11.60 -33.19
N ALA A 3 8.51 -10.40 -33.46
CA ALA A 3 9.21 -9.17 -33.12
C ALA A 3 9.46 -9.22 -31.60
N GLY A 4 10.74 -9.21 -31.23
CA GLY A 4 11.18 -9.33 -29.85
C GLY A 4 10.53 -8.27 -28.98
N GLN A 5 9.55 -8.68 -28.22
CA GLN A 5 9.03 -7.83 -27.16
C GLN A 5 10.16 -7.69 -26.14
N SER A 6 10.69 -6.46 -26.04
CA SER A 6 11.67 -6.13 -25.02
C SER A 6 11.14 -6.59 -23.65
N PRO A 7 11.94 -7.23 -22.79
CA PRO A 7 11.52 -7.57 -21.43
C PRO A 7 10.99 -6.36 -20.63
N LEU A 8 11.34 -5.15 -21.07
CA LEU A 8 10.90 -3.89 -20.48
C LEU A 8 9.48 -3.48 -20.88
N ALA A 9 8.91 -4.07 -21.95
CA ALA A 9 7.56 -3.72 -22.40
C ALA A 9 6.46 -4.03 -21.36
N GLN A 10 6.72 -4.93 -20.41
CA GLN A 10 5.81 -5.23 -19.30
C GLN A 10 5.70 -4.10 -18.29
N PHE A 11 6.69 -3.18 -18.23
CA PHE A 11 6.70 -2.03 -17.30
C PHE A 11 6.16 -0.76 -17.96
N GLU A 12 5.75 -0.82 -19.23
CA GLU A 12 5.22 0.34 -19.94
C GLU A 12 3.81 0.68 -19.46
N ILE A 13 3.59 1.95 -19.11
CA ILE A 13 2.26 2.44 -18.71
C ILE A 13 1.41 2.61 -19.97
N LYS A 14 0.33 1.83 -20.06
CA LYS A 14 -0.65 1.91 -21.15
C LYS A 14 -1.93 2.53 -20.64
N THR A 15 -2.44 3.53 -21.35
CA THR A 15 -3.75 4.11 -21.09
C THR A 15 -4.83 3.14 -21.55
N LEU A 16 -5.71 2.72 -20.63
CA LEU A 16 -6.86 1.84 -20.94
C LEU A 16 -8.10 2.66 -21.28
N ILE A 17 -8.34 3.72 -20.53
CA ILE A 17 -9.48 4.62 -20.75
C ILE A 17 -8.92 6.06 -20.69
N PRO A 18 -8.88 6.77 -21.82
CA PRO A 18 -8.46 8.17 -21.82
C PRO A 18 -9.54 9.02 -21.16
N MET A 19 -9.19 9.71 -20.08
CA MET A 19 -10.05 10.65 -19.37
C MET A 19 -9.30 11.95 -19.16
N GLN A 20 -9.89 13.06 -19.62
CA GLN A 20 -9.34 14.40 -19.41
C GLN A 20 -10.29 15.21 -18.54
N LEU A 21 -9.77 15.76 -17.46
CA LEU A 21 -10.49 16.68 -16.56
C LEU A 21 -9.93 18.09 -16.75
N GLY A 22 -10.49 18.83 -17.72
CA GLY A 22 -9.96 20.13 -18.12
C GLY A 22 -8.58 19.99 -18.77
N ASN A 23 -7.55 20.58 -18.17
CA ASN A 23 -6.16 20.53 -18.66
C ASN A 23 -5.31 19.41 -18.02
N ILE A 24 -5.91 18.57 -17.16
CA ILE A 24 -5.21 17.49 -16.45
C ILE A 24 -5.62 16.15 -17.06
N ASP A 25 -4.63 15.37 -17.46
CA ASP A 25 -4.85 14.01 -17.94
C ASP A 25 -5.03 13.08 -16.71
N VAL A 26 -6.26 12.54 -16.56
CA VAL A 26 -6.65 11.62 -15.48
C VAL A 26 -6.98 10.25 -16.07
N SER A 27 -6.28 9.88 -17.13
CA SER A 27 -6.52 8.62 -17.83
C SER A 27 -6.33 7.41 -16.92
N PHE A 28 -7.26 6.48 -17.00
CA PHE A 28 -7.16 5.21 -16.30
C PHE A 28 -6.16 4.30 -17.02
N THR A 29 -5.09 3.94 -16.31
CA THR A 29 -3.95 3.19 -16.84
C THR A 29 -3.94 1.76 -16.32
N ASN A 30 -3.09 0.90 -16.91
CA ASN A 30 -2.81 -0.43 -16.37
C ASN A 30 -2.31 -0.36 -14.91
N SER A 31 -1.50 0.64 -14.55
CA SER A 31 -1.06 0.87 -13.18
C SER A 31 -2.25 1.05 -12.22
N SER A 32 -3.21 1.91 -12.59
CA SER A 32 -4.44 2.13 -11.81
C SER A 32 -5.25 0.85 -11.64
N THR A 33 -5.34 0.04 -12.71
CA THR A 33 -6.03 -1.26 -12.66
C THR A 33 -5.42 -2.19 -11.61
N PHE A 34 -4.09 -2.33 -11.59
CA PHE A 34 -3.41 -3.17 -10.60
C PHE A 34 -3.50 -2.62 -9.18
N MET A 35 -3.54 -1.29 -9.00
CA MET A 35 -3.80 -0.69 -7.68
C MET A 35 -5.20 -1.05 -7.18
N VAL A 36 -6.24 -0.90 -8.01
CA VAL A 36 -7.63 -1.28 -7.67
C VAL A 36 -7.71 -2.77 -7.38
N LEU A 37 -7.10 -3.61 -8.22
CA LEU A 37 -7.05 -5.05 -8.02
C LEU A 37 -6.39 -5.42 -6.69
N THR A 38 -5.32 -4.73 -6.31
CA THR A 38 -4.63 -4.92 -5.04
C THR A 38 -5.54 -4.60 -3.85
N VAL A 39 -6.26 -3.46 -3.92
CA VAL A 39 -7.22 -3.08 -2.86
C VAL A 39 -8.35 -4.10 -2.75
N LEU A 40 -8.92 -4.52 -3.88
CA LEU A 40 -10.00 -5.51 -3.90
C LEU A 40 -9.53 -6.87 -3.37
N THR A 41 -8.35 -7.34 -3.79
CA THR A 41 -7.78 -8.61 -3.33
C THR A 41 -7.50 -8.58 -1.84
N THR A 42 -6.89 -7.51 -1.34
CA THR A 42 -6.59 -7.34 0.09
C THR A 42 -7.87 -7.28 0.92
N SER A 43 -8.86 -6.50 0.48
CA SER A 43 -10.14 -6.38 1.17
C SER A 43 -10.89 -7.71 1.19
N LEU A 44 -10.93 -8.40 0.06
CA LEU A 44 -11.57 -9.70 -0.06
C LEU A 44 -10.89 -10.75 0.83
N PHE A 45 -9.55 -10.78 0.83
CA PHE A 45 -8.77 -11.68 1.69
C PHE A 45 -9.07 -11.47 3.17
N LEU A 46 -9.08 -10.21 3.63
CA LEU A 46 -9.36 -9.89 5.03
C LEU A 46 -10.82 -10.18 5.40
N ILE A 47 -11.78 -9.79 4.56
CA ILE A 47 -13.20 -10.04 4.80
C ILE A 47 -13.49 -11.54 4.85
N LEU A 48 -13.01 -12.32 3.89
CA LEU A 48 -13.24 -13.76 3.85
C LEU A 48 -12.50 -14.49 4.98
N GLY A 49 -11.27 -14.06 5.29
CA GLY A 49 -10.49 -14.62 6.40
C GLY A 49 -11.15 -14.41 7.75
N MET A 50 -11.80 -13.26 7.96
CA MET A 50 -12.40 -12.90 9.25
C MET A 50 -13.92 -13.17 9.36
N ARG A 51 -14.58 -13.51 8.25
CA ARG A 51 -16.04 -13.65 8.20
C ARG A 51 -16.60 -14.73 9.12
N ARG A 52 -15.85 -15.79 9.36
CA ARG A 52 -16.21 -16.92 10.23
C ARG A 52 -15.06 -17.19 11.20
N SER A 53 -14.80 -16.22 12.08
CA SER A 53 -13.76 -16.39 13.09
C SER A 53 -14.13 -17.53 14.05
N GLN A 54 -13.29 -18.56 14.07
CA GLN A 54 -13.41 -19.72 14.96
C GLN A 54 -12.29 -19.70 15.99
N LEU A 55 -12.54 -20.31 17.17
CA LEU A 55 -11.51 -20.47 18.21
C LEU A 55 -10.29 -21.26 17.71
N VAL A 56 -10.53 -22.25 16.82
CA VAL A 56 -9.45 -22.94 16.10
C VAL A 56 -9.43 -22.39 14.68
N PRO A 57 -8.48 -21.49 14.37
CA PRO A 57 -8.47 -20.78 13.09
C PRO A 57 -8.18 -21.72 11.92
N GLY A 58 -8.97 -21.60 10.85
CA GLY A 58 -8.67 -22.23 9.57
C GLY A 58 -7.48 -21.55 8.89
N ARG A 59 -6.93 -22.15 7.80
CA ARG A 59 -5.74 -21.66 7.10
C ARG A 59 -5.84 -20.19 6.69
N TRP A 60 -6.95 -19.76 6.12
CA TRP A 60 -7.18 -18.39 5.66
C TRP A 60 -7.26 -17.40 6.84
N GLN A 61 -7.96 -17.80 7.90
CA GLN A 61 -8.05 -17.01 9.14
C GLN A 61 -6.68 -16.87 9.78
N SER A 62 -5.90 -17.95 9.88
CA SER A 62 -4.54 -17.92 10.44
C SER A 62 -3.63 -16.97 9.67
N MET A 63 -3.69 -16.96 8.33
CA MET A 63 -2.89 -16.02 7.52
C MET A 63 -3.26 -14.56 7.79
N ALA A 64 -4.55 -14.25 7.88
CA ALA A 64 -5.02 -12.90 8.20
C ALA A 64 -4.61 -12.47 9.61
N GLU A 65 -4.78 -13.36 10.60
CA GLU A 65 -4.39 -13.11 12.00
C GLU A 65 -2.88 -12.96 12.15
N LEU A 66 -2.08 -13.78 11.48
CA LEU A 66 -0.61 -13.67 11.50
C LEU A 66 -0.16 -12.34 10.92
N SER A 67 -0.76 -11.88 9.81
CA SER A 67 -0.45 -10.59 9.22
C SER A 67 -0.78 -9.44 10.19
N TYR A 68 -1.93 -9.54 10.86
CA TYR A 68 -2.35 -8.56 11.87
C TYR A 68 -1.39 -8.55 13.07
N ILE A 69 -1.10 -9.71 13.65
CA ILE A 69 -0.23 -9.85 14.82
C ILE A 69 1.19 -9.38 14.51
N PHE A 70 1.71 -9.71 13.32
CA PHE A 70 3.02 -9.28 12.88
C PHE A 70 3.16 -7.75 12.90
N ILE A 71 2.23 -7.04 12.28
CA ILE A 71 2.27 -5.58 12.25
C ILE A 71 1.94 -4.96 13.62
N ALA A 72 1.03 -5.58 14.39
CA ALA A 72 0.70 -5.11 15.73
C ALA A 72 1.91 -5.18 16.67
N ASN A 73 2.67 -6.26 16.61
CA ASN A 73 3.91 -6.41 17.37
C ASN A 73 4.97 -5.41 16.89
N LEU A 74 5.16 -5.28 15.58
CA LEU A 74 6.09 -4.30 15.01
C LEU A 74 5.80 -2.88 15.50
N VAL A 75 4.55 -2.45 15.48
CA VAL A 75 4.14 -1.12 15.95
C VAL A 75 4.34 -1.00 17.44
N ARG A 76 4.02 -2.04 18.22
CA ARG A 76 4.20 -2.05 19.67
C ARG A 76 5.67 -1.99 20.08
N ASP A 77 6.53 -2.72 19.39
CA ASP A 77 7.96 -2.80 19.70
C ASP A 77 8.71 -1.51 19.30
N THR A 78 8.22 -0.81 18.26
CA THR A 78 8.85 0.41 17.75
C THR A 78 8.36 1.67 18.48
N VAL A 79 7.05 1.82 18.67
CA VAL A 79 6.40 3.05 19.15
C VAL A 79 5.75 2.86 20.54
N GLY A 80 5.62 1.63 20.98
CA GLY A 80 4.95 1.30 22.23
C GLY A 80 3.41 1.45 22.14
N SER A 81 2.78 1.65 23.31
CA SER A 81 1.32 1.75 23.40
C SER A 81 0.72 2.96 22.68
N GLN A 82 1.52 4.00 22.47
CA GLN A 82 1.10 5.23 21.77
C GLN A 82 0.93 5.03 20.25
N GLY A 83 1.48 3.95 19.69
CA GLY A 83 1.33 3.60 18.28
C GLY A 83 -0.04 3.01 17.91
N ARG A 84 -0.84 2.58 18.87
CA ARG A 84 -2.14 1.94 18.66
C ARG A 84 -3.11 2.72 17.73
N PRO A 85 -3.29 4.03 17.87
CA PRO A 85 -4.20 4.79 16.99
C PRO A 85 -3.77 4.78 15.53
N TYR A 86 -2.47 4.61 15.26
CA TYR A 86 -1.89 4.65 13.90
C TYR A 86 -1.82 3.27 13.26
N PHE A 87 -2.10 2.22 14.01
CA PHE A 87 -2.05 0.83 13.54
C PHE A 87 -2.88 0.60 12.27
N PRO A 88 -4.15 1.03 12.15
CA PRO A 88 -4.94 0.78 10.93
C PRO A 88 -4.30 1.37 9.68
N PHE A 89 -3.72 2.56 9.80
CA PHE A 89 -3.04 3.23 8.70
C PHE A 89 -1.78 2.47 8.26
N ILE A 90 -0.93 2.09 9.23
CA ILE A 90 0.30 1.34 8.98
C ILE A 90 -0.02 -0.02 8.37
N PHE A 91 -1.02 -0.72 8.92
CA PHE A 91 -1.46 -2.01 8.42
C PHE A 91 -1.98 -1.93 6.99
N THR A 92 -2.78 -0.91 6.67
CA THR A 92 -3.33 -0.70 5.33
C THR A 92 -2.22 -0.47 4.30
N ILE A 93 -1.25 0.41 4.60
CA ILE A 93 -0.11 0.66 3.71
C ILE A 93 0.72 -0.60 3.52
N PHE A 94 1.03 -1.31 4.62
CA PHE A 94 1.80 -2.54 4.56
C PHE A 94 1.12 -3.58 3.66
N MET A 95 -0.16 -3.84 3.88
CA MET A 95 -0.91 -4.81 3.08
C MET A 95 -1.03 -4.39 1.62
N PHE A 96 -1.22 -3.10 1.35
CA PHE A 96 -1.27 -2.59 -0.02
C PHE A 96 0.05 -2.81 -0.77
N VAL A 97 1.17 -2.49 -0.13
CA VAL A 97 2.50 -2.71 -0.74
C VAL A 97 2.82 -4.20 -0.87
N LEU A 98 2.53 -4.99 0.17
CA LEU A 98 2.79 -6.43 0.17
C LEU A 98 2.03 -7.13 -0.97
N VAL A 99 0.70 -6.95 -1.02
CA VAL A 99 -0.13 -7.61 -2.03
C VAL A 99 0.16 -7.07 -3.43
N GLY A 100 0.45 -5.77 -3.55
CA GLY A 100 0.86 -5.17 -4.81
C GLY A 100 2.17 -5.74 -5.36
N ASN A 101 3.15 -6.00 -4.50
CA ASN A 101 4.38 -6.67 -4.89
C ASN A 101 4.15 -8.16 -5.22
N MET A 102 3.26 -8.83 -4.48
CA MET A 102 2.88 -10.23 -4.81
C MET A 102 2.25 -10.32 -6.21
N TRP A 103 1.39 -9.39 -6.59
CA TRP A 103 0.87 -9.31 -7.96
C TRP A 103 2.00 -9.13 -8.97
N GLY A 104 2.97 -8.30 -8.67
CA GLY A 104 4.14 -8.06 -9.53
C GLY A 104 5.05 -9.27 -9.72
N MET A 105 4.98 -10.28 -8.86
CA MET A 105 5.76 -11.53 -9.01
C MET A 105 5.15 -12.48 -10.04
N ILE A 106 3.92 -12.27 -10.47
CA ILE A 106 3.28 -13.10 -11.50
C ILE A 106 3.86 -12.71 -12.87
N PRO A 107 4.35 -13.65 -13.67
CA PRO A 107 4.85 -13.36 -15.02
C PRO A 107 3.79 -12.63 -15.85
N TYR A 108 4.21 -11.60 -16.59
CA TYR A 108 3.35 -10.74 -17.43
C TYR A 108 2.41 -9.81 -16.65
N SER A 109 2.48 -9.75 -15.32
CA SER A 109 1.74 -8.77 -14.54
C SER A 109 2.49 -7.44 -14.46
N PHE A 110 1.76 -6.39 -14.10
CA PHE A 110 2.31 -5.05 -13.95
C PHE A 110 2.58 -4.72 -12.48
N THR A 111 3.83 -4.36 -12.18
CA THR A 111 4.23 -3.96 -10.82
C THR A 111 4.17 -2.43 -10.71
N PHE A 112 3.09 -1.90 -10.15
CA PHE A 112 2.94 -0.45 -9.99
C PHE A 112 3.96 0.15 -9.01
N THR A 113 4.45 -0.62 -8.05
CA THR A 113 5.47 -0.19 -7.07
C THR A 113 6.87 0.00 -7.68
N SER A 114 7.10 -0.49 -8.91
CA SER A 114 8.34 -0.22 -9.65
C SER A 114 8.41 1.21 -10.22
N HIS A 115 7.26 1.89 -10.30
CA HIS A 115 7.20 3.24 -10.81
C HIS A 115 7.48 4.26 -9.70
N ILE A 116 8.52 5.05 -9.90
CA ILE A 116 8.98 6.06 -8.93
C ILE A 116 7.90 7.09 -8.59
N VAL A 117 7.02 7.42 -9.54
CA VAL A 117 5.91 8.36 -9.32
C VAL A 117 4.94 7.83 -8.28
N VAL A 118 4.60 6.54 -8.33
CA VAL A 118 3.66 5.90 -7.40
C VAL A 118 4.27 5.80 -6.01
N THR A 119 5.50 5.31 -5.92
CA THR A 119 6.21 5.17 -4.64
C THR A 119 6.51 6.53 -4.01
N PHE A 120 6.86 7.52 -4.82
CA PHE A 120 7.04 8.90 -4.36
C PHE A 120 5.72 9.51 -3.84
N ALA A 121 4.61 9.31 -4.54
CA ALA A 121 3.30 9.79 -4.08
C ALA A 121 2.91 9.13 -2.75
N MET A 122 3.11 7.83 -2.60
CA MET A 122 2.86 7.11 -1.33
C MET A 122 3.74 7.64 -0.20
N ALA A 123 5.04 7.78 -0.45
CA ALA A 123 5.98 8.33 0.53
C ALA A 123 5.60 9.77 0.91
N GLY A 124 5.16 10.59 -0.07
CA GLY A 124 4.68 11.94 0.15
C GLY A 124 3.46 12.00 1.08
N VAL A 125 2.47 11.14 0.87
CA VAL A 125 1.29 11.05 1.74
C VAL A 125 1.68 10.67 3.17
N ILE A 126 2.58 9.69 3.33
CA ILE A 126 3.09 9.27 4.65
C ILE A 126 3.85 10.42 5.31
N PHE A 127 4.74 11.07 4.58
CA PHE A 127 5.55 12.18 5.09
C PHE A 127 4.68 13.36 5.56
N VAL A 128 3.72 13.78 4.74
CA VAL A 128 2.77 14.84 5.10
C VAL A 128 1.92 14.42 6.32
N GLY A 129 1.43 13.18 6.34
CA GLY A 129 0.66 12.64 7.46
C GLY A 129 1.46 12.65 8.77
N VAL A 130 2.69 12.16 8.75
CA VAL A 130 3.58 12.15 9.93
C VAL A 130 3.91 13.57 10.38
N THR A 131 4.18 14.48 9.43
CA THR A 131 4.46 15.89 9.73
C THR A 131 3.26 16.57 10.40
N ILE A 132 2.05 16.38 9.88
CA ILE A 132 0.84 16.93 10.47
C ILE A 132 0.63 16.38 11.88
N ILE A 133 0.76 15.08 12.09
CA ILE A 133 0.65 14.45 13.41
C ILE A 133 1.70 15.02 14.36
N GLY A 134 2.94 15.17 13.91
CA GLY A 134 4.03 15.75 14.68
C GLY A 134 3.74 17.18 15.15
N ILE A 135 3.26 18.02 14.23
CA ILE A 135 2.90 19.42 14.53
C ILE A 135 1.71 19.48 15.50
N VAL A 136 0.67 18.68 15.27
CA VAL A 136 -0.52 18.66 16.15
C VAL A 136 -0.18 18.19 17.55
N LYS A 137 0.70 17.17 17.68
CA LYS A 137 1.04 16.56 18.96
C LYS A 137 2.09 17.35 19.74
N HIS A 138 3.10 17.90 19.06
CA HIS A 138 4.24 18.56 19.69
C HIS A 138 4.27 20.09 19.48
N LYS A 139 3.34 20.63 18.71
CA LYS A 139 3.26 22.08 18.40
C LYS A 139 4.62 22.61 17.92
N LEU A 140 5.04 23.79 18.45
CA LEU A 140 6.32 24.43 18.10
C LEU A 140 7.55 23.62 18.55
N HIS A 141 7.41 22.74 19.54
CA HIS A 141 8.50 21.88 19.99
C HIS A 141 8.91 20.83 18.93
N PHE A 142 8.04 20.55 17.93
CA PHE A 142 8.38 19.71 16.80
C PHE A 142 9.56 20.26 15.98
N LEU A 143 9.69 21.60 15.89
CA LEU A 143 10.78 22.24 15.15
C LEU A 143 12.15 22.03 15.81
N THR A 144 12.20 21.83 17.13
CA THR A 144 13.48 21.59 17.84
C THR A 144 14.09 20.23 17.51
N ILE A 145 13.32 19.29 16.94
CA ILE A 145 13.84 18.00 16.48
C ILE A 145 14.73 18.18 15.23
N PHE A 146 14.49 19.24 14.44
CA PHE A 146 15.27 19.56 13.24
C PHE A 146 16.44 20.53 13.51
N MET A 147 16.47 21.13 14.70
CA MET A 147 17.57 22.01 15.12
C MET A 147 18.35 21.30 16.23
N PRO A 148 19.55 20.80 15.96
CA PRO A 148 20.43 20.23 16.99
C PRO A 148 20.94 21.29 17.97
#